data_8c63d2d525b71b8729205193bd013764
#
_entry.id   8c63d2d525b71b8729205193bd013764
#
_cell.length_a   1.000
_cell.length_b   1.000
_cell.length_c   1.000
_cell.angle_alpha   90.00
_cell.angle_beta   90.00
_cell.angle_gamma   90.00
#
_symmetry.space_group_name_H-M   'P 1'
#
loop_
_entity.id
_entity.type
_entity.pdbx_description
1 polymer ?
#
loop_
_entity_poly.entity_id
_entity_poly.type
_entity_poly.pdbx_seq_one_letter_code
_entity_poly.pdbx_strand_id
1 'polypeptide(L)'
;MIQDAFVALDFETANGKRTSICSVGMVKVIDSQITETFHTLVNPQDYFSQQNIKVHGIQPEDVENAPTFDYVFPYMMQFIADLPVVAHNAAFDMNVLHQSIQNIGLPTPNLTYFCSYQLAKRTVDSYRYGLKHMMEFYQLDFHGHHDTLNDAKACAMITFRLLKNYENLTYVTNIYGKNLKDKG
;
A
#
# COMPACT_ATOMS: atom_id res chain seq x y z
N MET A 1 13.18 -23.40 4.27
CA MET A 1 13.05 -22.09 4.96
C MET A 1 11.87 -21.38 4.30
N ILE A 2 10.90 -20.93 5.05
CA ILE A 2 9.78 -20.14 4.51
C ILE A 2 10.37 -18.77 4.18
N GLN A 3 10.38 -18.45 2.90
CA GLN A 3 10.80 -17.14 2.41
C GLN A 3 9.81 -16.09 2.90
N ASP A 4 10.28 -15.05 3.59
CA ASP A 4 9.46 -13.89 3.90
C ASP A 4 9.27 -13.08 2.60
N ALA A 5 8.16 -13.34 1.92
CA ALA A 5 7.81 -12.66 0.68
C ALA A 5 6.46 -11.94 0.82
N PHE A 6 6.42 -10.65 0.49
CA PHE A 6 5.21 -9.83 0.56
C PHE A 6 5.27 -8.66 -0.44
N VAL A 7 4.14 -8.02 -0.67
CA VAL A 7 4.04 -6.78 -1.44
C VAL A 7 3.64 -5.64 -0.52
N ALA A 8 4.43 -4.58 -0.47
CA ALA A 8 4.02 -3.32 0.15
C ALA A 8 3.27 -2.46 -0.89
N LEU A 9 2.17 -1.84 -0.46
CA LEU A 9 1.25 -1.09 -1.32
C LEU A 9 0.94 0.27 -0.71
N ASP A 10 0.82 1.27 -1.57
CA ASP A 10 0.34 2.60 -1.22
C ASP A 10 -0.48 3.21 -2.37
N PHE A 11 -1.55 3.94 -2.04
CA PHE A 11 -2.40 4.67 -2.97
C PHE A 11 -2.46 6.16 -2.65
N GLU A 12 -2.54 6.97 -3.71
CA GLU A 12 -3.04 8.33 -3.61
C GLU A 12 -4.39 8.48 -4.30
N THR A 13 -5.25 9.32 -3.74
CA THR A 13 -6.60 9.59 -4.27
C THR A 13 -6.76 11.05 -4.66
N ALA A 14 -7.45 11.31 -5.75
CA ALA A 14 -7.70 12.66 -6.27
C ALA A 14 -8.57 13.51 -5.34
N ASN A 15 -9.47 12.87 -4.58
CA ASN A 15 -10.40 13.51 -3.66
C ASN A 15 -10.80 12.58 -2.51
N GLY A 16 -11.82 12.94 -1.73
CA GLY A 16 -12.28 12.15 -0.58
C GLY A 16 -12.98 10.82 -0.93
N LYS A 17 -13.30 10.57 -2.20
CA LYS A 17 -13.89 9.29 -2.62
C LYS A 17 -12.81 8.22 -2.69
N ARG A 18 -13.09 7.05 -2.17
CA ARG A 18 -12.16 5.90 -2.19
C ARG A 18 -11.91 5.36 -3.60
N THR A 19 -12.82 5.61 -4.53
CA THR A 19 -12.73 5.19 -5.94
C THR A 19 -11.89 6.13 -6.83
N SER A 20 -11.40 7.24 -6.28
CA SER A 20 -10.67 8.27 -7.04
C SER A 20 -9.15 8.06 -7.06
N ILE A 21 -8.69 6.82 -7.24
CA ILE A 21 -7.25 6.50 -7.31
C ILE A 21 -6.58 7.34 -8.40
N CYS A 22 -5.53 8.08 -8.05
CA CYS A 22 -4.71 8.84 -9.01
C CYS A 22 -3.25 8.38 -9.08
N SER A 23 -2.80 7.56 -8.13
CA SER A 23 -1.48 6.92 -8.17
C SER A 23 -1.49 5.62 -7.38
N VAL A 24 -0.69 4.66 -7.81
CA VAL A 24 -0.42 3.41 -7.10
C VAL A 24 1.07 3.10 -7.13
N GLY A 25 1.60 2.74 -5.96
CA GLY A 25 2.96 2.26 -5.79
C GLY A 25 2.96 0.90 -5.09
N MET A 26 3.72 -0.04 -5.62
CA MET A 26 3.93 -1.35 -5.01
C MET A 26 5.39 -1.76 -5.03
N VAL A 27 5.79 -2.48 -4.01
CA VAL A 27 7.16 -2.97 -3.86
C VAL A 27 7.08 -4.44 -3.44
N LYS A 28 7.71 -5.32 -4.21
CA LYS A 28 7.82 -6.74 -3.87
C LYS A 28 9.10 -6.97 -3.07
N VAL A 29 8.94 -7.62 -1.94
CA VAL A 29 10.04 -8.02 -1.07
C VAL A 29 10.12 -9.54 -1.06
N ILE A 30 11.31 -10.07 -1.29
CA ILE A 30 11.64 -11.50 -1.19
C ILE A 30 12.94 -11.60 -0.40
N ASP A 31 12.99 -12.46 0.61
CA ASP A 31 14.18 -12.66 1.45
C ASP A 31 14.78 -11.35 1.97
N SER A 32 13.90 -10.44 2.43
CA SER A 32 14.29 -9.16 3.00
C SER A 32 14.92 -8.16 2.01
N GLN A 33 14.79 -8.43 0.72
CA GLN A 33 15.27 -7.55 -0.34
C GLN A 33 14.11 -7.08 -1.23
N ILE A 34 14.16 -5.82 -1.63
CA ILE A 34 13.26 -5.30 -2.67
C ILE A 34 13.73 -5.88 -4.01
N THR A 35 12.90 -6.71 -4.63
CA THR A 35 13.21 -7.39 -5.89
C THR A 35 12.54 -6.75 -7.10
N GLU A 36 11.35 -6.20 -6.92
CA GLU A 36 10.57 -5.59 -8.00
C GLU A 36 9.82 -4.37 -7.49
N THR A 37 9.56 -3.42 -8.38
CA THR A 37 8.71 -2.26 -8.11
C THR A 37 7.67 -2.08 -9.20
N PHE A 38 6.50 -1.58 -8.83
CA PHE A 38 5.43 -1.20 -9.73
C PHE A 38 4.97 0.21 -9.36
N HIS A 39 4.92 1.10 -10.32
CA HIS A 39 4.41 2.46 -10.10
C HIS A 39 3.70 2.95 -11.35
N THR A 40 2.52 3.52 -11.18
CA THR A 40 1.82 4.21 -12.26
C THR A 40 0.89 5.29 -11.71
N LEU A 41 0.77 6.38 -12.45
CA LEU A 41 -0.35 7.30 -12.34
C LEU A 41 -1.61 6.61 -12.88
N VAL A 42 -2.76 7.00 -12.35
CA VAL A 42 -4.06 6.47 -12.74
C VAL A 42 -5.00 7.64 -13.02
N ASN A 43 -5.70 7.61 -14.14
CA ASN A 43 -6.75 8.59 -14.41
C ASN A 43 -8.01 8.21 -13.60
N PRO A 44 -8.37 8.97 -12.56
CA PRO A 44 -9.53 8.66 -11.73
C PRO A 44 -10.86 8.96 -12.42
N GLN A 45 -10.84 9.68 -13.55
CA GLN A 45 -12.03 10.21 -14.23
C GLN A 45 -12.95 10.98 -13.26
N ASP A 46 -12.35 11.71 -12.33
CA ASP A 46 -13.03 12.46 -11.27
C ASP A 46 -12.27 13.78 -11.00
N TYR A 47 -12.89 14.69 -10.26
CA TYR A 47 -12.25 15.95 -9.87
C TYR A 47 -11.11 15.73 -8.87
N PHE A 48 -10.16 16.67 -8.84
CA PHE A 48 -9.13 16.76 -7.82
C PHE A 48 -9.49 17.80 -6.76
N SER A 49 -9.41 17.42 -5.49
CA SER A 49 -9.57 18.39 -4.41
C SER A 49 -8.24 19.09 -4.14
N GLN A 50 -8.28 20.39 -3.83
CA GLN A 50 -7.10 21.14 -3.47
C GLN A 50 -6.38 20.57 -2.24
N GLN A 51 -7.12 19.96 -1.33
CA GLN A 51 -6.55 19.32 -0.15
C GLN A 51 -5.68 18.11 -0.53
N ASN A 52 -6.16 17.25 -1.43
CA ASN A 52 -5.42 16.08 -1.88
C ASN A 52 -4.19 16.49 -2.71
N ILE A 53 -4.33 17.47 -3.62
CA ILE A 53 -3.21 18.04 -4.39
C ILE A 53 -2.11 18.55 -3.46
N LYS A 54 -2.46 19.26 -2.38
CA LYS A 54 -1.47 19.76 -1.40
C LYS A 54 -0.72 18.64 -0.70
N VAL A 55 -1.31 17.45 -0.58
CA VAL A 55 -0.69 16.29 0.06
C VAL A 55 0.30 15.62 -0.88
N HIS A 56 -0.13 15.20 -2.06
CA HIS A 56 0.66 14.38 -2.97
C HIS A 56 1.23 15.11 -4.19
N GLY A 57 0.79 16.33 -4.46
CA GLY A 57 1.31 17.18 -5.57
C GLY A 57 0.81 16.82 -6.96
N ILE A 58 0.08 15.70 -7.13
CA ILE A 58 -0.43 15.27 -8.44
C ILE A 58 -1.55 16.21 -8.89
N GLN A 59 -1.43 16.72 -10.11
CA GLN A 59 -2.40 17.63 -10.73
C GLN A 59 -3.30 16.85 -11.72
N PRO A 60 -4.49 17.37 -12.05
CA PRO A 60 -5.35 16.75 -13.07
C PRO A 60 -4.64 16.50 -14.40
N GLU A 61 -3.77 17.43 -14.81
CA GLU A 61 -3.02 17.37 -16.06
C GLU A 61 -2.01 16.22 -16.08
N ASP A 62 -1.47 15.82 -14.92
CA ASP A 62 -0.50 14.73 -14.80
C ASP A 62 -1.12 13.37 -15.14
N VAL A 63 -2.43 13.21 -14.92
CA VAL A 63 -3.15 11.96 -15.11
C VAL A 63 -4.05 11.92 -16.35
N GLU A 64 -4.11 12.99 -17.11
CA GLU A 64 -5.01 13.13 -18.27
C GLU A 64 -4.84 11.97 -19.27
N ASN A 65 -3.59 11.57 -19.51
CA ASN A 65 -3.24 10.48 -20.43
C ASN A 65 -2.85 9.17 -19.69
N ALA A 66 -3.05 9.11 -18.38
CA ALA A 66 -2.79 7.92 -17.60
C ALA A 66 -3.89 6.86 -17.81
N PRO A 67 -3.58 5.57 -17.65
CA PRO A 67 -4.58 4.52 -17.72
C PRO A 67 -5.63 4.65 -16.60
N THR A 68 -6.83 4.16 -16.83
CA THR A 68 -7.87 4.05 -15.80
C THR A 68 -7.66 2.84 -14.92
N PHE A 69 -8.32 2.78 -13.76
CA PHE A 69 -8.10 1.73 -12.77
C PHE A 69 -8.46 0.33 -13.29
N ASP A 70 -9.50 0.19 -14.10
CA ASP A 70 -9.88 -1.08 -14.74
C ASP A 70 -8.78 -1.65 -15.65
N TYR A 71 -8.01 -0.77 -16.30
CA TYR A 71 -6.84 -1.17 -17.07
C TYR A 71 -5.64 -1.55 -16.19
N VAL A 72 -5.42 -0.82 -15.09
CA VAL A 72 -4.26 -1.03 -14.19
C VAL A 72 -4.45 -2.25 -13.30
N PHE A 73 -5.66 -2.53 -12.86
CA PHE A 73 -5.96 -3.56 -11.86
C PHE A 73 -5.45 -4.96 -12.22
N PRO A 74 -5.61 -5.49 -13.46
CA PRO A 74 -5.04 -6.80 -13.82
C PRO A 74 -3.52 -6.88 -13.64
N TYR A 75 -2.78 -5.82 -13.96
CA TYR A 75 -1.32 -5.76 -13.77
C TYR A 75 -0.94 -5.71 -12.30
N MET A 76 -1.73 -5.01 -11.47
CA MET A 76 -1.54 -5.04 -10.03
C MET A 76 -1.70 -6.45 -9.47
N MET A 77 -2.76 -7.17 -9.88
CA MET A 77 -2.99 -8.55 -9.44
C MET A 77 -1.89 -9.50 -9.91
N GLN A 78 -1.39 -9.33 -11.13
CA GLN A 78 -0.26 -10.10 -11.63
C GLN A 78 1.03 -9.82 -10.83
N PHE A 79 1.26 -8.55 -10.45
CA PHE A 79 2.41 -8.17 -9.63
C PHE A 79 2.31 -8.75 -8.21
N ILE A 80 1.14 -8.69 -7.59
CA ILE A 80 0.90 -9.22 -6.24
C ILE A 80 0.99 -10.75 -6.24
N ALA A 81 0.44 -11.40 -7.27
CA ALA A 81 0.30 -12.86 -7.33
C ALA A 81 -0.39 -13.43 -6.06
N ASP A 82 0.20 -14.42 -5.42
CA ASP A 82 -0.32 -15.04 -4.20
C ASP A 82 0.33 -14.49 -2.91
N LEU A 83 1.09 -13.41 -3.01
CA LEU A 83 1.78 -12.84 -1.87
C LEU A 83 0.84 -12.03 -0.97
N PRO A 84 1.04 -12.05 0.36
CA PRO A 84 0.32 -11.16 1.25
C PRO A 84 0.73 -9.70 0.99
N VAL A 85 -0.25 -8.81 1.13
CA VAL A 85 -0.06 -7.36 0.95
C VAL A 85 0.06 -6.67 2.32
N VAL A 86 0.96 -5.72 2.43
CA VAL A 86 1.06 -4.82 3.57
C VAL A 86 0.90 -3.37 3.13
N ALA A 87 0.18 -2.59 3.91
CA ALA A 87 0.12 -1.14 3.77
C ALA A 87 0.31 -0.47 5.14
N HIS A 88 0.81 0.76 5.14
CA HIS A 88 0.97 1.54 6.36
C HIS A 88 -0.31 2.34 6.64
N ASN A 89 -1.13 1.90 7.60
CA ASN A 89 -2.53 2.25 7.78
C ASN A 89 -3.46 1.58 6.73
N ALA A 90 -3.31 0.27 6.59
CA ALA A 90 -3.97 -0.57 5.59
C ALA A 90 -5.52 -0.42 5.53
N ALA A 91 -6.15 0.12 6.56
CA ALA A 91 -7.59 0.41 6.53
C ALA A 91 -7.95 1.39 5.40
N PHE A 92 -7.08 2.37 5.12
CA PHE A 92 -7.26 3.30 4.01
C PHE A 92 -7.09 2.59 2.67
N ASP A 93 -5.92 2.03 2.42
CA ASP A 93 -5.55 1.45 1.12
C ASP A 93 -6.45 0.27 0.73
N MET A 94 -6.80 -0.57 1.70
CA MET A 94 -7.68 -1.71 1.44
C MET A 94 -9.13 -1.28 1.20
N ASN A 95 -9.60 -0.16 1.77
CA ASN A 95 -10.90 0.41 1.42
C ASN A 95 -10.87 1.04 0.02
N VAL A 96 -9.80 1.74 -0.33
CA VAL A 96 -9.59 2.28 -1.68
C VAL A 96 -9.61 1.15 -2.70
N LEU A 97 -8.84 0.10 -2.49
CA LEU A 97 -8.77 -1.05 -3.38
C LEU A 97 -10.14 -1.75 -3.51
N HIS A 98 -10.77 -2.08 -2.40
CA HIS A 98 -12.05 -2.79 -2.37
C HIS A 98 -13.16 -2.01 -3.11
N GLN A 99 -13.34 -0.72 -2.78
CA GLN A 99 -14.38 0.10 -3.40
C GLN A 99 -14.10 0.35 -4.90
N SER A 100 -12.83 0.51 -5.28
CA SER A 100 -12.46 0.67 -6.69
C SER A 100 -12.73 -0.59 -7.51
N ILE A 101 -12.47 -1.79 -6.96
CA ILE A 101 -12.82 -3.06 -7.61
C ILE A 101 -14.34 -3.19 -7.78
N GLN A 102 -15.11 -2.87 -6.74
CA GLN A 102 -16.57 -2.88 -6.84
C GLN A 102 -17.08 -1.90 -7.89
N ASN A 103 -16.49 -0.71 -7.95
CA ASN A 103 -16.89 0.35 -8.89
C ASN A 103 -16.68 -0.06 -10.36
N ILE A 104 -15.68 -0.88 -10.66
CA ILE A 104 -15.44 -1.44 -12.00
C ILE A 104 -16.21 -2.76 -12.26
N GLY A 105 -17.05 -3.20 -11.30
CA GLY A 105 -17.92 -4.37 -11.46
C GLY A 105 -17.19 -5.71 -11.40
N LEU A 106 -15.98 -5.77 -10.86
CA LEU A 106 -15.23 -7.01 -10.71
C LEU A 106 -15.43 -7.65 -9.32
N PRO A 107 -15.32 -8.98 -9.22
CA PRO A 107 -15.34 -9.65 -7.94
C PRO A 107 -14.09 -9.32 -7.11
N THR A 108 -14.30 -9.11 -5.82
CA THR A 108 -13.18 -8.89 -4.89
C THR A 108 -12.29 -10.14 -4.81
N PRO A 109 -10.99 -10.03 -5.07
CA PRO A 109 -10.07 -11.16 -5.04
C PRO A 109 -9.86 -11.68 -3.62
N ASN A 110 -9.44 -12.95 -3.53
CA ASN A 110 -8.95 -13.53 -2.29
C ASN A 110 -7.53 -12.98 -2.03
N LEU A 111 -7.43 -11.91 -1.25
CA LEU A 111 -6.18 -11.21 -0.98
C LEU A 111 -5.97 -11.08 0.51
N THR A 112 -4.93 -11.74 1.03
CA THR A 112 -4.51 -11.59 2.42
C THR A 112 -3.71 -10.30 2.57
N TYR A 113 -4.05 -9.49 3.60
CA TYR A 113 -3.31 -8.28 3.91
C TYR A 113 -3.13 -8.09 5.41
N PHE A 114 -2.14 -7.31 5.80
CA PHE A 114 -1.91 -6.87 7.17
C PHE A 114 -1.46 -5.39 7.21
N CYS A 115 -1.36 -4.82 8.41
CA CYS A 115 -1.13 -3.39 8.59
C CYS A 115 0.16 -3.15 9.37
N SER A 116 1.17 -2.56 8.74
CA SER A 116 2.45 -2.25 9.40
C SER A 116 2.30 -1.20 10.52
N TYR A 117 1.36 -0.24 10.40
CA TYR A 117 1.04 0.70 11.48
C TYR A 117 0.54 -0.03 12.73
N GLN A 118 -0.37 -0.99 12.58
CA GLN A 118 -0.90 -1.78 13.70
C GLN A 118 0.16 -2.71 14.30
N LEU A 119 1.02 -3.28 13.45
CA LEU A 119 2.17 -4.06 13.91
C LEU A 119 3.14 -3.20 14.72
N ALA A 120 3.47 -2.01 14.26
CA ALA A 120 4.35 -1.08 14.96
C ALA A 120 3.79 -0.74 16.36
N LYS A 121 2.51 -0.48 16.48
CA LYS A 121 1.86 -0.22 17.78
C LYS A 121 1.96 -1.37 18.78
N ARG A 122 2.15 -2.58 18.31
CA ARG A 122 2.28 -3.79 19.17
C ARG A 122 3.72 -4.14 19.51
N THR A 123 4.66 -3.65 18.73
CA THR A 123 6.08 -4.08 18.81
C THR A 123 7.01 -2.98 19.28
N VAL A 124 6.66 -1.72 19.03
CA VAL A 124 7.56 -0.58 19.24
C VAL A 124 7.01 0.32 20.32
N ASP A 125 7.83 0.69 21.29
CA ASP A 125 7.48 1.73 22.25
C ASP A 125 7.81 3.11 21.65
N SER A 126 6.80 3.75 21.10
CA SER A 126 6.88 5.09 20.50
C SER A 126 5.60 5.87 20.76
N TYR A 127 5.69 7.19 20.76
CA TYR A 127 4.54 8.08 20.92
C TYR A 127 3.80 8.33 19.58
N ARG A 128 4.40 7.99 18.45
CA ARG A 128 3.83 8.11 17.09
C ARG A 128 4.24 6.94 16.19
N TYR A 129 3.34 6.52 15.32
CA TYR A 129 3.53 5.36 14.45
C TYR A 129 3.30 5.64 12.97
N GLY A 130 3.15 6.92 12.58
CA GLY A 130 3.03 7.31 11.18
C GLY A 130 4.30 6.97 10.40
N LEU A 131 4.17 6.80 9.08
CA LEU A 131 5.23 6.34 8.19
C LEU A 131 6.56 7.08 8.40
N LYS A 132 6.52 8.41 8.33
CA LYS A 132 7.70 9.25 8.56
C LYS A 132 8.35 9.02 9.93
N HIS A 133 7.55 8.95 11.00
CA HIS A 133 8.08 8.73 12.35
C HIS A 133 8.71 7.35 12.52
N MET A 134 8.15 6.33 11.89
CA MET A 134 8.73 4.99 11.91
C MET A 134 10.02 4.91 11.11
N MET A 135 10.14 5.66 10.00
CA MET A 135 11.40 5.77 9.26
C MET A 135 12.47 6.45 10.11
N GLU A 136 12.14 7.56 10.80
CA GLU A 136 13.03 8.25 11.74
C GLU A 136 13.41 7.33 12.91
N PHE A 137 12.45 6.62 13.51
CA PHE A 137 12.68 5.68 14.61
C PHE A 137 13.71 4.60 14.26
N TYR A 138 13.61 4.04 13.05
CA TYR A 138 14.53 3.02 12.55
C TYR A 138 15.78 3.59 11.87
N GLN A 139 15.97 4.91 11.86
CA GLN A 139 17.10 5.61 11.22
C GLN A 139 17.24 5.21 9.74
N LEU A 140 16.11 5.14 9.03
CA LEU A 140 16.06 4.81 7.62
C LEU A 140 15.97 6.10 6.80
N ASP A 141 16.72 6.17 5.70
CA ASP A 141 16.63 7.28 4.77
C ASP A 141 15.26 7.31 4.09
N PHE A 142 14.62 8.47 4.13
CA PHE A 142 13.29 8.65 3.56
C PHE A 142 13.17 10.01 2.88
N HIS A 143 12.99 9.99 1.57
CA HIS A 143 12.79 11.17 0.74
C HIS A 143 11.53 11.02 -0.10
N GLY A 144 10.83 12.12 -0.37
CA GLY A 144 9.67 12.13 -1.25
C GLY A 144 8.42 11.49 -0.65
N HIS A 145 8.10 11.83 0.62
CA HIS A 145 6.83 11.43 1.24
C HIS A 145 5.63 11.93 0.41
N HIS A 146 4.58 11.11 0.33
CA HIS A 146 3.41 11.26 -0.54
C HIS A 146 3.68 11.01 -2.04
N ASP A 147 4.78 10.36 -2.37
CA ASP A 147 4.96 9.63 -3.62
C ASP A 147 4.68 8.16 -3.34
N THR A 148 3.70 7.56 -4.01
CA THR A 148 3.23 6.20 -3.72
C THR A 148 4.33 5.14 -3.77
N LEU A 149 5.29 5.27 -4.69
CA LEU A 149 6.40 4.31 -4.76
C LEU A 149 7.35 4.47 -3.56
N ASN A 150 7.65 5.71 -3.17
CA ASN A 150 8.51 5.97 -2.02
C ASN A 150 7.83 5.55 -0.72
N ASP A 151 6.54 5.82 -0.57
CA ASP A 151 5.76 5.41 0.61
C ASP A 151 5.61 3.88 0.69
N ALA A 152 5.42 3.19 -0.44
CA ALA A 152 5.46 1.72 -0.51
C ALA A 152 6.85 1.15 -0.13
N LYS A 153 7.95 1.77 -0.60
CA LYS A 153 9.32 1.40 -0.18
C LYS A 153 9.52 1.59 1.32
N ALA A 154 9.10 2.74 1.86
CA ALA A 154 9.16 3.00 3.29
C ALA A 154 8.36 1.98 4.10
N CYS A 155 7.13 1.68 3.67
CA CYS A 155 6.29 0.63 4.25
C CYS A 155 7.01 -0.74 4.24
N ALA A 156 7.65 -1.11 3.13
CA ALA A 156 8.41 -2.36 3.01
C ALA A 156 9.58 -2.40 3.99
N MET A 157 10.36 -1.34 4.09
CA MET A 157 11.52 -1.24 4.98
C MET A 157 11.11 -1.32 6.46
N ILE A 158 10.05 -0.60 6.85
CA ILE A 158 9.49 -0.65 8.21
C ILE A 158 8.98 -2.06 8.51
N THR A 159 8.20 -2.66 7.61
CA THR A 159 7.66 -4.00 7.77
C THR A 159 8.77 -5.02 8.00
N PHE A 160 9.83 -4.95 7.21
CA PHE A 160 11.00 -5.80 7.39
C PHE A 160 11.65 -5.65 8.77
N ARG A 161 11.73 -4.43 9.32
CA ARG A 161 12.24 -4.20 10.69
C ARG A 161 11.29 -4.79 11.74
N LEU A 162 9.99 -4.64 11.54
CA LEU A 162 8.97 -5.14 12.47
C LEU A 162 8.94 -6.69 12.50
N LEU A 163 9.08 -7.34 11.35
CA LEU A 163 9.06 -8.81 11.24
C LEU A 163 10.17 -9.49 12.06
N LYS A 164 11.27 -8.79 12.34
CA LYS A 164 12.34 -9.31 13.22
C LYS A 164 11.88 -9.59 14.66
N ASN A 165 10.74 -9.06 15.07
CA ASN A 165 10.16 -9.30 16.40
C ASN A 165 9.16 -10.48 16.40
N TYR A 166 8.97 -11.14 15.27
CA TYR A 166 8.05 -12.26 15.11
C TYR A 166 8.81 -13.49 14.59
N GLU A 167 8.20 -14.66 14.75
CA GLU A 167 8.78 -15.91 14.31
C GLU A 167 9.03 -15.94 12.79
N ASN A 168 8.04 -15.48 12.02
CA ASN A 168 8.08 -15.35 10.57
C ASN A 168 6.84 -14.61 10.05
N LEU A 169 6.81 -14.32 8.75
CA LEU A 169 5.69 -13.66 8.09
C LEU A 169 4.40 -14.48 8.16
N THR A 170 4.50 -15.81 8.07
CA THR A 170 3.33 -16.72 8.18
C THR A 170 2.65 -16.56 9.55
N TYR A 171 3.41 -16.46 10.62
CA TYR A 171 2.88 -16.16 11.96
C TYR A 171 2.10 -14.83 11.95
N VAL A 172 2.70 -13.77 11.39
CA VAL A 172 2.08 -12.44 11.33
C VAL A 172 0.79 -12.47 10.51
N THR A 173 0.77 -13.12 9.35
CA THR A 173 -0.43 -13.21 8.51
C THR A 173 -1.53 -14.07 9.14
N ASN A 174 -1.18 -15.11 9.89
CA ASN A 174 -2.16 -15.94 10.59
C ASN A 174 -2.82 -15.23 11.77
N ILE A 175 -2.07 -14.38 12.49
CA ILE A 175 -2.57 -13.73 13.72
C ILE A 175 -3.18 -12.35 13.41
N TYR A 176 -2.59 -11.59 12.50
CA TYR A 176 -2.95 -10.19 12.21
C TYR A 176 -3.46 -9.98 10.78
N GLY A 177 -3.36 -11.00 9.94
CA GLY A 177 -3.85 -10.95 8.57
C GLY A 177 -5.37 -10.85 8.50
N LYS A 178 -5.84 -10.18 7.45
CA LYS A 178 -7.25 -10.04 7.08
C LYS A 178 -7.39 -10.40 5.61
N ASN A 179 -8.61 -10.72 5.19
CA ASN A 179 -8.89 -10.95 3.78
C ASN A 179 -9.67 -9.78 3.20
N LEU A 180 -9.35 -9.39 1.97
CA LEU A 180 -10.03 -8.29 1.29
C LEU A 180 -11.52 -8.61 1.04
N LYS A 181 -11.88 -9.88 0.84
CA LYS A 181 -13.27 -10.33 0.68
C LYS A 181 -14.13 -10.06 1.91
N ASP A 182 -13.52 -10.04 3.11
CA ASP A 182 -14.25 -9.84 4.36
C ASP A 182 -14.59 -8.37 4.63
N LYS A 183 -14.30 -7.48 3.68
CA LYS A 183 -14.65 -6.05 3.75
C LYS A 183 -16.06 -5.73 3.24
N GLY A 184 -16.80 -6.74 2.80
CA GLY A 184 -18.18 -6.60 2.30
C GLY A 184 -19.22 -6.24 3.35
#